data_ac4bd4ad533c959a3574879c7a66e7aa
#
_entry.id   ac4bd4ad533c959a3574879c7a66e7aa
#
_cell.length_a   1.000
_cell.length_b   1.000
_cell.length_c   1.000
_cell.angle_alpha   90.00
_cell.angle_beta   90.00
_cell.angle_gamma   90.00
#
_symmetry.space_group_name_H-M   'P 1'
#
loop_
_entity.id
_entity.type
_entity.pdbx_description
1 polymer ?
#
loop_
_entity_poly.entity_id
_entity_poly.type
_entity_poly.pdbx_seq_one_letter_code
_entity_poly.pdbx_strand_id
1 'polypeptide(L)'
;MEDERLVPVSPRHAVLLSREYLTFVDTPPQRDYVVRTVAKRQVGAMMLMSGDLVIASADTRKSFPLAERYPLHFRKSYFPGQMHGETKDEFDNHARASTLIDIPPPIGHTPNTFRSCLLPGRPYSRLSPFFGVDPPTANIAEAEKLPLASAAGLWKLCEEAFSKLVTLQEGGLAHGDAELHNFIVCPTPLELILIDFEGSVSREAQTAEAWKKRCALDLEPLLREAVYLQCALGKQRGRFAELALERMPLLLKQPEQFHRAIELRGSVSG
;
A
#
# COMPACT_ATOMS: atom_id res chain seq x y z
N MET A 1 -29.52 14.63 10.60
CA MET A 1 -29.52 13.26 10.08
C MET A 1 -28.45 13.24 9.01
N GLU A 2 -27.38 12.48 9.25
CA GLU A 2 -26.37 12.22 8.22
C GLU A 2 -27.02 11.31 7.20
N ASP A 3 -27.01 11.72 5.94
CA ASP A 3 -27.59 10.93 4.84
C ASP A 3 -26.60 9.78 4.54
N GLU A 4 -26.80 8.66 5.23
CA GLU A 4 -25.93 7.48 5.14
C GLU A 4 -26.44 6.56 4.03
N ARG A 5 -25.80 6.58 2.87
CA ARG A 5 -26.03 5.57 1.84
C ARG A 5 -25.01 4.42 1.98
N LEU A 6 -25.53 3.20 2.09
CA LEU A 6 -24.72 1.99 2.02
C LEU A 6 -24.45 1.67 0.53
N VAL A 7 -23.18 1.75 0.12
CA VAL A 7 -22.78 1.39 -1.24
C VAL A 7 -21.75 0.26 -1.17
N PRO A 8 -22.01 -0.90 -1.79
CA PRO A 8 -21.03 -1.98 -1.87
C PRO A 8 -19.88 -1.57 -2.78
N VAL A 9 -18.64 -1.59 -2.26
CA VAL A 9 -17.46 -1.15 -3.01
C VAL A 9 -16.86 -2.27 -3.82
N SER A 10 -17.02 -2.19 -5.13
CA SER A 10 -16.08 -2.79 -6.09
C SER A 10 -15.20 -1.67 -6.68
N PRO A 11 -14.05 -1.98 -7.31
CA PRO A 11 -13.25 -0.98 -8.02
C PRO A 11 -14.04 -0.18 -9.08
N ARG A 12 -15.09 -0.77 -9.65
CA ARG A 12 -16.06 -0.07 -10.53
C ARG A 12 -16.91 0.93 -9.77
N HIS A 13 -17.30 0.64 -8.53
CA HIS A 13 -18.11 1.53 -7.71
C HIS A 13 -17.32 2.73 -7.19
N ALA A 14 -16.03 2.62 -6.92
CA ALA A 14 -15.21 3.76 -6.56
C ALA A 14 -15.16 4.81 -7.70
N VAL A 15 -15.12 4.36 -8.96
CA VAL A 15 -15.19 5.24 -10.15
C VAL A 15 -16.60 5.81 -10.35
N LEU A 16 -17.65 5.04 -10.10
CA LEU A 16 -19.04 5.49 -10.18
C LEU A 16 -19.36 6.46 -9.04
N LEU A 17 -18.91 6.16 -7.83
CA LEU A 17 -19.00 7.05 -6.68
C LEU A 17 -18.30 8.39 -6.97
N SER A 18 -17.08 8.36 -7.54
CA SER A 18 -16.39 9.60 -7.92
C SER A 18 -17.18 10.40 -8.95
N ARG A 19 -17.89 9.78 -9.89
CA ARG A 19 -18.75 10.47 -10.85
C ARG A 19 -20.03 11.00 -10.23
N GLU A 20 -20.68 10.24 -9.37
CA GLU A 20 -21.90 10.66 -8.67
C GLU A 20 -21.61 11.82 -7.71
N TYR A 21 -20.40 11.87 -7.11
CA TYR A 21 -19.99 12.90 -6.14
C TYR A 21 -19.13 14.02 -6.74
N LEU A 22 -18.82 14.01 -8.04
CA LEU A 22 -18.11 15.11 -8.72
C LEU A 22 -18.80 16.46 -8.47
N THR A 23 -20.13 16.49 -8.46
CA THR A 23 -20.92 17.69 -8.15
C THR A 23 -20.65 18.22 -6.74
N PHE A 24 -20.45 17.35 -5.76
CA PHE A 24 -20.11 17.71 -4.38
C PHE A 24 -18.65 18.12 -4.23
N VAL A 25 -17.77 17.66 -5.11
CA VAL A 25 -16.35 18.07 -5.13
C VAL A 25 -16.23 19.52 -5.61
N ASP A 26 -16.99 19.89 -6.63
CA ASP A 26 -17.00 21.25 -7.17
C ASP A 26 -17.71 22.24 -6.23
N THR A 27 -18.78 21.79 -5.57
CA THR A 27 -19.52 22.59 -4.58
C THR A 27 -19.46 21.89 -3.22
N PRO A 28 -18.53 22.28 -2.33
CA PRO A 28 -18.38 21.63 -1.04
C PRO A 28 -19.70 21.64 -0.26
N PRO A 29 -20.09 20.52 0.38
CA PRO A 29 -21.28 20.48 1.22
C PRO A 29 -21.12 21.36 2.46
N GLN A 30 -22.23 21.71 3.10
CA GLN A 30 -22.22 22.49 4.36
C GLN A 30 -21.61 21.69 5.51
N ARG A 31 -21.76 20.37 5.49
CA ARG A 31 -21.16 19.42 6.47
C ARG A 31 -20.45 18.33 5.72
N ASP A 32 -19.53 17.65 6.39
CA ASP A 32 -18.90 16.46 5.83
C ASP A 32 -19.97 15.43 5.45
N TYR A 33 -19.95 15.01 4.20
CA TYR A 33 -20.90 14.01 3.67
C TYR A 33 -20.24 12.63 3.73
N VAL A 34 -20.85 11.71 4.48
CA VAL A 34 -20.28 10.38 4.73
C VAL A 34 -21.02 9.32 3.95
N VAL A 35 -20.25 8.51 3.21
CA VAL A 35 -20.74 7.35 2.47
C VAL A 35 -20.11 6.09 3.06
N ARG A 36 -20.90 5.26 3.69
CA ARG A 36 -20.43 3.95 4.16
C ARG A 36 -20.17 3.03 2.99
N THR A 37 -18.93 2.58 2.89
CA THR A 37 -18.50 1.78 1.75
C THR A 37 -18.26 0.32 2.06
N VAL A 38 -17.80 -0.04 3.25
CA VAL A 38 -17.53 -1.44 3.61
C VAL A 38 -17.56 -1.62 5.11
N ALA A 39 -18.33 -2.62 5.59
CA ALA A 39 -18.03 -3.27 6.85
C ALA A 39 -17.22 -4.53 6.55
N LYS A 40 -15.92 -4.53 6.78
CA LYS A 40 -15.16 -5.78 6.81
C LYS A 40 -15.52 -6.49 8.11
N ARG A 41 -16.39 -7.48 7.99
CA ARG A 41 -16.69 -8.39 9.08
C ARG A 41 -15.77 -9.59 8.93
N GLN A 42 -14.81 -9.73 9.82
CA GLN A 42 -14.05 -10.94 9.90
C GLN A 42 -14.58 -11.79 11.08
N VAL A 43 -14.84 -13.05 10.81
CA VAL A 43 -15.33 -14.03 11.79
C VAL A 43 -14.14 -14.83 12.29
N GLY A 44 -13.96 -14.90 13.62
CA GLY A 44 -12.76 -15.44 14.27
C GLY A 44 -11.91 -14.32 14.86
N ALA A 45 -10.92 -14.48 15.64
CA ALA A 45 -10.15 -13.51 16.45
C ALA A 45 -9.76 -12.16 15.78
N MET A 46 -10.76 -11.41 15.20
CA MET A 46 -10.43 -10.37 14.28
C MET A 46 -11.27 -9.12 14.29
N MET A 47 -10.60 -8.03 13.98
CA MET A 47 -11.11 -6.67 13.90
C MET A 47 -12.30 -6.54 12.99
N LEU A 48 -13.37 -5.98 13.51
CA LEU A 48 -14.44 -5.39 12.72
C LEU A 48 -14.05 -3.93 12.46
N MET A 49 -13.82 -3.63 11.22
CA MET A 49 -13.46 -2.30 10.76
C MET A 49 -14.43 -1.89 9.66
N SER A 50 -14.92 -0.67 9.70
CA SER A 50 -15.63 -0.08 8.57
C SER A 50 -14.75 0.96 7.87
N GLY A 51 -14.80 0.98 6.55
CA GLY A 51 -14.23 2.04 5.73
C GLY A 51 -15.35 2.90 5.19
N ASP A 52 -15.27 4.21 5.40
CA ASP A 52 -16.23 5.17 4.87
C ASP A 52 -15.52 6.14 3.94
N LEU A 53 -16.21 6.57 2.88
CA LEU A 53 -15.81 7.73 2.10
C LEU A 53 -16.42 8.99 2.71
N VAL A 54 -15.62 10.03 2.86
CA VAL A 54 -16.06 11.32 3.38
C VAL A 54 -15.75 12.40 2.36
N ILE A 55 -16.77 13.12 1.92
CA ILE A 55 -16.61 14.33 1.11
C ILE A 55 -16.44 15.50 2.07
N ALA A 56 -15.28 16.17 1.99
CA ALA A 56 -14.94 17.27 2.86
C ALA A 56 -15.85 18.48 2.64
N SER A 57 -16.43 19.01 3.71
CA SER A 57 -17.13 20.29 3.73
C SER A 57 -16.19 21.47 3.47
N ALA A 58 -16.75 22.64 3.19
CA ALA A 58 -15.96 23.87 3.01
C ALA A 58 -15.10 24.18 4.26
N ASP A 59 -15.62 23.93 5.46
CA ASP A 59 -14.87 24.17 6.70
C ASP A 59 -13.76 23.15 6.91
N THR A 60 -13.99 21.88 6.60
CA THR A 60 -12.94 20.85 6.64
C THR A 60 -11.83 21.18 5.64
N ARG A 61 -12.15 21.64 4.42
CA ARG A 61 -11.15 22.05 3.42
C ARG A 61 -10.29 23.22 3.87
N LYS A 62 -10.88 24.19 4.55
CA LYS A 62 -10.13 25.32 5.14
C LYS A 62 -9.18 24.87 6.27
N SER A 63 -9.63 23.91 7.09
CA SER A 63 -8.84 23.40 8.22
C SER A 63 -7.70 22.50 7.78
N PHE A 64 -7.83 21.84 6.61
CA PHE A 64 -6.85 20.91 6.06
C PHE A 64 -6.53 21.28 4.62
N PRO A 65 -5.44 22.01 4.35
CA PRO A 65 -5.08 22.48 2.99
C PRO A 65 -5.02 21.37 1.94
N LEU A 66 -4.62 20.15 2.35
CA LEU A 66 -4.64 18.99 1.44
C LEU A 66 -6.03 18.56 0.99
N ALA A 67 -7.10 18.98 1.69
CA ALA A 67 -8.46 18.68 1.28
C ALA A 67 -8.87 19.41 -0.01
N GLU A 68 -8.14 20.43 -0.46
CA GLU A 68 -8.32 21.00 -1.79
C GLU A 68 -7.83 20.06 -2.88
N ARG A 69 -6.64 19.46 -2.68
CA ARG A 69 -6.08 18.45 -3.59
C ARG A 69 -6.81 17.11 -3.50
N TYR A 70 -7.23 16.72 -2.28
CA TYR A 70 -7.90 15.46 -1.99
C TYR A 70 -9.24 15.72 -1.27
N PRO A 71 -10.29 16.15 -1.99
CA PRO A 71 -11.58 16.48 -1.39
C PRO A 71 -12.35 15.26 -0.86
N LEU A 72 -11.93 14.07 -1.26
CA LEU A 72 -12.41 12.80 -0.74
C LEU A 72 -11.43 12.27 0.30
N HIS A 73 -11.96 11.89 1.44
CA HIS A 73 -11.21 11.29 2.54
C HIS A 73 -11.65 9.84 2.75
N PHE A 74 -10.75 9.03 3.26
CA PHE A 74 -11.06 7.71 3.77
C PHE A 74 -11.14 7.78 5.30
N ARG A 75 -12.25 7.30 5.89
CA ARG A 75 -12.45 7.16 7.33
C ARG A 75 -12.47 5.69 7.70
N LYS A 76 -11.46 5.24 8.41
CA LYS A 76 -11.36 3.92 9.00
C LYS A 76 -12.00 3.99 10.39
N SER A 77 -13.00 3.16 10.66
CA SER A 77 -13.68 3.12 11.96
C SER A 77 -13.46 1.77 12.62
N TYR A 78 -12.99 1.78 13.84
CA TYR A 78 -12.72 0.60 14.64
C TYR A 78 -13.87 0.35 15.60
N PHE A 79 -14.25 -0.91 15.76
CA PHE A 79 -15.28 -1.28 16.72
C PHE A 79 -14.68 -1.43 18.12
N PRO A 80 -15.39 -1.00 19.18
CA PRO A 80 -14.90 -1.08 20.54
C PRO A 80 -14.46 -2.50 20.91
N GLY A 81 -13.30 -2.61 21.57
CA GLY A 81 -12.74 -3.89 22.05
C GLY A 81 -12.04 -4.75 21.01
N GLN A 82 -11.83 -4.24 19.80
CA GLN A 82 -11.21 -5.00 18.70
C GLN A 82 -10.02 -4.30 18.04
N MET A 83 -9.40 -3.38 18.75
CA MET A 83 -8.26 -2.63 18.24
C MET A 83 -6.95 -3.38 18.47
N HIS A 84 -6.08 -3.43 17.46
CA HIS A 84 -4.70 -3.88 17.59
C HIS A 84 -3.74 -2.75 18.02
N GLY A 85 -4.25 -1.58 18.26
CA GLY A 85 -3.54 -0.38 18.69
C GLY A 85 -4.53 0.75 18.91
N GLU A 86 -4.05 1.87 19.37
CA GLU A 86 -4.86 3.07 19.46
C GLU A 86 -4.89 3.77 18.10
N THR A 87 -6.02 4.34 17.70
CA THR A 87 -6.12 5.18 16.49
C THR A 87 -5.13 6.33 16.51
N LYS A 88 -4.74 6.76 17.73
CA LYS A 88 -3.69 7.75 17.93
C LYS A 88 -2.34 7.25 17.46
N ASP A 89 -1.99 6.00 17.74
CA ASP A 89 -0.71 5.42 17.30
C ASP A 89 -0.64 5.33 15.77
N GLU A 90 -1.72 4.90 15.10
CA GLU A 90 -1.79 4.92 13.64
C GLU A 90 -1.64 6.36 13.09
N PHE A 91 -2.29 7.34 13.73
CA PHE A 91 -2.19 8.74 13.32
C PHE A 91 -0.76 9.27 13.49
N ASP A 92 -0.14 9.05 14.64
CA ASP A 92 1.21 9.53 14.96
C ASP A 92 2.26 8.87 14.04
N ASN A 93 2.14 7.56 13.80
CA ASN A 93 3.01 6.82 12.88
C ASN A 93 2.87 7.31 11.44
N HIS A 94 1.64 7.52 10.96
CA HIS A 94 1.39 8.04 9.63
C HIS A 94 1.91 9.50 9.49
N ALA A 95 1.68 10.34 10.51
CA ALA A 95 2.21 11.70 10.52
C ALA A 95 3.75 11.69 10.50
N ARG A 96 4.40 10.85 11.30
CA ARG A 96 5.85 10.67 11.25
C ARG A 96 6.33 10.18 9.88
N ALA A 97 5.66 9.18 9.30
CA ALA A 97 6.00 8.67 7.98
C ALA A 97 5.95 9.77 6.90
N SER A 98 4.94 10.65 6.94
CA SER A 98 4.80 11.76 5.99
C SER A 98 5.90 12.82 6.10
N THR A 99 6.69 12.83 7.17
CA THR A 99 7.91 13.66 7.27
C THR A 99 9.16 12.98 6.71
N LEU A 100 9.11 11.67 6.51
CA LEU A 100 10.25 10.86 6.05
C LEU A 100 10.15 10.52 4.57
N ILE A 101 8.95 10.24 4.08
CA ILE A 101 8.68 9.86 2.69
C ILE A 101 7.54 10.69 2.12
N ASP A 102 7.49 10.79 0.79
CA ASP A 102 6.43 11.54 0.10
C ASP A 102 5.11 10.75 0.10
N ILE A 103 4.29 11.05 1.11
CA ILE A 103 2.91 10.59 1.29
C ILE A 103 2.08 11.71 1.92
N PRO A 104 0.78 11.81 1.63
CA PRO A 104 -0.09 12.76 2.29
C PRO A 104 -0.14 12.52 3.81
N PRO A 105 0.01 13.54 4.66
CA PRO A 105 -0.16 13.39 6.09
C PRO A 105 -1.61 12.98 6.44
N PRO A 106 -1.82 12.37 7.60
CA PRO A 106 -3.16 12.01 8.05
C PRO A 106 -3.97 13.27 8.36
N ILE A 107 -5.30 13.19 8.23
CA ILE A 107 -6.19 14.33 8.42
C ILE A 107 -6.59 14.49 9.88
N GLY A 108 -6.82 13.39 10.60
CA GLY A 108 -7.22 13.42 11.99
C GLY A 108 -7.61 12.04 12.54
N HIS A 109 -7.86 11.99 13.82
CA HIS A 109 -8.34 10.80 14.50
C HIS A 109 -9.31 11.15 15.63
N THR A 110 -10.07 10.16 16.06
CA THR A 110 -10.83 10.12 17.32
C THR A 110 -10.49 8.82 18.03
N PRO A 111 -10.96 8.56 19.25
CA PRO A 111 -10.68 7.27 19.90
C PRO A 111 -11.03 6.03 19.07
N ASN A 112 -11.97 6.15 18.14
CA ASN A 112 -12.46 5.00 17.35
C ASN A 112 -12.35 5.20 15.84
N THR A 113 -11.81 6.29 15.36
CA THR A 113 -11.68 6.56 13.93
C THR A 113 -10.33 7.15 13.56
N PHE A 114 -9.82 6.75 12.42
CA PHE A 114 -8.67 7.34 11.74
C PHE A 114 -9.13 7.90 10.39
N ARG A 115 -8.56 9.02 9.95
CA ARG A 115 -8.94 9.70 8.73
C ARG A 115 -7.72 10.09 7.91
N SER A 116 -7.72 9.69 6.65
CA SER A 116 -6.66 10.00 5.66
C SER A 116 -7.24 10.46 4.34
N CYS A 117 -6.40 10.96 3.45
CA CYS A 117 -6.79 11.26 2.08
C CYS A 117 -7.21 9.98 1.34
N LEU A 118 -8.28 10.05 0.53
CA LEU A 118 -8.58 9.00 -0.43
C LEU A 118 -7.69 9.20 -1.66
N LEU A 119 -6.87 8.22 -1.94
CA LEU A 119 -5.92 8.26 -3.05
C LEU A 119 -6.59 7.81 -4.36
N PRO A 120 -6.41 8.54 -5.47
CA PRO A 120 -6.99 8.21 -6.77
C PRO A 120 -6.17 7.14 -7.49
N GLY A 121 -5.93 6.00 -6.84
CA GLY A 121 -5.05 4.95 -7.32
C GLY A 121 -5.60 3.54 -7.14
N ARG A 122 -4.75 2.57 -7.43
CA ARG A 122 -5.03 1.15 -7.22
C ARG A 122 -3.92 0.51 -6.41
N PRO A 123 -4.22 -0.47 -5.55
CA PRO A 123 -3.20 -1.26 -4.88
C PRO A 123 -2.23 -1.89 -5.89
N TYR A 124 -0.94 -1.83 -5.60
CA TYR A 124 0.10 -2.47 -6.44
C TYR A 124 -0.20 -3.96 -6.65
N SER A 125 -0.71 -4.64 -5.65
CA SER A 125 -1.14 -6.05 -5.72
C SER A 125 -2.17 -6.34 -6.83
N ARG A 126 -2.88 -5.32 -7.33
CA ARG A 126 -3.81 -5.45 -8.45
C ARG A 126 -3.15 -5.26 -9.81
N LEU A 127 -1.92 -4.79 -9.84
CA LEU A 127 -1.11 -4.61 -11.04
C LEU A 127 -0.14 -5.78 -11.23
N SER A 128 0.32 -6.38 -10.12
CA SER A 128 1.21 -7.53 -10.14
C SER A 128 0.47 -8.81 -10.53
N PRO A 129 0.91 -9.53 -11.55
CA PRO A 129 0.37 -10.85 -11.89
C PRO A 129 0.80 -11.95 -10.89
N PHE A 130 1.75 -11.63 -9.98
CA PHE A 130 2.35 -12.60 -9.06
C PHE A 130 1.69 -12.60 -7.68
N PHE A 131 0.89 -11.57 -7.38
CA PHE A 131 0.26 -11.43 -6.08
C PHE A 131 -0.85 -12.47 -5.88
N GLY A 132 -0.79 -13.18 -4.76
CA GLY A 132 -1.81 -14.17 -4.38
C GLY A 132 -1.78 -15.47 -5.18
N VAL A 133 -0.75 -15.69 -5.99
CA VAL A 133 -0.55 -16.95 -6.71
C VAL A 133 0.39 -17.84 -5.90
N ASP A 134 -0.10 -18.96 -5.46
CA ASP A 134 0.66 -20.04 -4.82
C ASP A 134 0.48 -21.31 -5.66
N PRO A 135 1.49 -22.05 -6.03
CA PRO A 135 2.86 -22.09 -5.53
C PRO A 135 3.87 -21.21 -6.32
N PRO A 136 5.06 -20.97 -5.77
CA PRO A 136 6.12 -20.15 -6.40
C PRO A 136 6.51 -20.53 -7.84
N THR A 137 6.38 -21.79 -8.20
CA THR A 137 6.67 -22.30 -9.56
C THR A 137 5.72 -21.74 -10.61
N ALA A 138 4.45 -21.57 -10.28
CA ALA A 138 3.48 -20.97 -11.18
C ALA A 138 3.81 -19.49 -11.46
N ASN A 139 4.38 -18.80 -10.49
CA ASN A 139 4.77 -17.40 -10.63
C ASN A 139 5.96 -17.21 -11.57
N ILE A 140 6.94 -18.11 -11.57
CA ILE A 140 8.06 -18.06 -12.52
C ILE A 140 7.54 -18.24 -13.95
N ALA A 141 6.66 -19.20 -14.21
CA ALA A 141 6.08 -19.41 -15.52
C ALA A 141 5.22 -18.22 -16.01
N GLU A 142 4.52 -17.53 -15.11
CA GLU A 142 3.79 -16.30 -15.43
C GLU A 142 4.75 -15.12 -15.66
N ALA A 143 5.85 -15.05 -14.93
CA ALA A 143 6.88 -14.03 -15.12
C ALA A 143 7.51 -14.12 -16.53
N GLU A 144 7.77 -15.33 -17.02
CA GLU A 144 8.32 -15.56 -18.34
C GLU A 144 7.39 -15.09 -19.47
N LYS A 145 6.08 -15.07 -19.24
CA LYS A 145 5.06 -14.59 -20.18
C LYS A 145 4.83 -13.08 -20.13
N LEU A 146 5.28 -12.40 -19.07
CA LEU A 146 5.03 -10.97 -18.88
C LEU A 146 5.73 -10.14 -19.96
N PRO A 147 5.02 -9.23 -20.67
CA PRO A 147 5.63 -8.32 -21.62
C PRO A 147 6.72 -7.46 -20.96
N LEU A 148 7.89 -7.34 -21.63
CA LEU A 148 9.04 -6.61 -21.09
C LEU A 148 8.70 -5.17 -20.65
N ALA A 149 7.87 -4.45 -21.40
CA ALA A 149 7.45 -3.09 -21.05
C ALA A 149 6.65 -3.06 -19.73
N SER A 150 5.78 -4.05 -19.51
CA SER A 150 5.00 -4.19 -18.28
C SER A 150 5.90 -4.55 -17.10
N ALA A 151 6.81 -5.50 -17.29
CA ALA A 151 7.79 -5.89 -16.28
C ALA A 151 8.69 -4.71 -15.87
N ALA A 152 9.15 -3.91 -16.83
CA ALA A 152 9.97 -2.72 -16.56
C ALA A 152 9.20 -1.64 -15.80
N GLY A 153 7.91 -1.46 -16.09
CA GLY A 153 7.04 -0.55 -15.33
C GLY A 153 6.86 -1.00 -13.88
N LEU A 154 6.55 -2.28 -13.66
CA LEU A 154 6.42 -2.85 -12.32
C LEU A 154 7.74 -2.82 -11.55
N TRP A 155 8.87 -3.07 -12.23
CA TRP A 155 10.19 -2.97 -11.62
C TRP A 155 10.45 -1.58 -11.02
N LYS A 156 10.19 -0.51 -11.79
CA LYS A 156 10.37 0.87 -11.30
C LYS A 156 9.52 1.17 -10.08
N LEU A 157 8.25 0.74 -10.08
CA LEU A 157 7.37 0.90 -8.92
C LEU A 157 7.89 0.12 -7.69
N CYS A 158 8.42 -1.07 -7.93
CA CYS A 158 9.00 -1.90 -6.86
C CYS A 158 10.29 -1.27 -6.28
N GLU A 159 11.15 -0.69 -7.11
CA GLU A 159 12.32 0.07 -6.67
C GLU A 159 11.93 1.31 -5.85
N GLU A 160 10.89 2.02 -6.28
CA GLU A 160 10.35 3.16 -5.53
C GLU A 160 9.82 2.72 -4.17
N ALA A 161 9.02 1.64 -4.12
CA ALA A 161 8.51 1.07 -2.89
C ALA A 161 9.64 0.67 -1.94
N PHE A 162 10.65 -0.01 -2.46
CA PHE A 162 11.85 -0.40 -1.70
C PHE A 162 12.57 0.83 -1.13
N SER A 163 12.79 1.85 -1.94
CA SER A 163 13.42 3.10 -1.50
C SER A 163 12.64 3.78 -0.37
N LYS A 164 11.30 3.85 -0.48
CA LYS A 164 10.45 4.42 0.57
C LYS A 164 10.56 3.63 1.88
N LEU A 165 10.52 2.29 1.83
CA LEU A 165 10.68 1.46 3.04
C LEU A 165 12.06 1.62 3.68
N VAL A 166 13.12 1.65 2.88
CA VAL A 166 14.48 1.88 3.40
C VAL A 166 14.59 3.25 4.07
N THR A 167 14.03 4.30 3.45
CA THR A 167 14.02 5.65 4.05
C THR A 167 13.25 5.70 5.36
N LEU A 168 12.09 5.03 5.46
CA LEU A 168 11.34 4.89 6.72
C LEU A 168 12.20 4.21 7.80
N GLN A 169 12.83 3.09 7.46
CA GLN A 169 13.65 2.31 8.39
C GLN A 169 14.88 3.08 8.85
N GLU A 170 15.54 3.83 7.97
CA GLU A 170 16.63 4.74 8.29
C GLU A 170 16.17 5.88 9.22
N GLY A 171 14.94 6.39 9.01
CA GLY A 171 14.25 7.33 9.88
C GLY A 171 13.73 6.73 11.20
N GLY A 172 14.00 5.44 11.46
CA GLY A 172 13.63 4.75 12.70
C GLY A 172 12.15 4.36 12.78
N LEU A 173 11.46 4.20 11.65
CA LEU A 173 10.09 3.71 11.58
C LEU A 173 10.03 2.48 10.67
N ALA A 174 9.58 1.33 11.17
CA ALA A 174 9.23 0.17 10.35
C ALA A 174 7.72 0.15 10.12
N HIS A 175 7.29 -0.19 8.92
CA HIS A 175 5.87 -0.17 8.55
C HIS A 175 5.06 -1.24 9.29
N GLY A 176 5.61 -2.44 9.39
CA GLY A 176 5.01 -3.54 10.15
C GLY A 176 4.01 -4.39 9.38
N ASP A 177 3.52 -3.89 8.24
CA ASP A 177 2.64 -4.60 7.30
C ASP A 177 2.85 -4.08 5.87
N ALA A 178 4.10 -4.12 5.37
CA ALA A 178 4.46 -3.59 4.05
C ALA A 178 4.07 -4.56 2.91
N GLU A 179 2.85 -5.07 2.97
CA GLU A 179 2.28 -5.91 1.93
C GLU A 179 1.97 -5.12 0.65
N LEU A 180 2.03 -5.77 -0.51
CA LEU A 180 1.84 -5.12 -1.81
C LEU A 180 0.48 -4.43 -1.97
N HIS A 181 -0.52 -4.79 -1.18
CA HIS A 181 -1.83 -4.13 -1.20
C HIS A 181 -1.84 -2.79 -0.45
N ASN A 182 -0.84 -2.52 0.39
CA ASN A 182 -0.67 -1.26 1.11
C ASN A 182 0.13 -0.21 0.32
N PHE A 183 0.55 -0.54 -0.90
CA PHE A 183 1.12 0.42 -1.85
C PHE A 183 0.08 0.81 -2.90
N ILE A 184 -0.32 2.08 -2.92
CA ILE A 184 -1.29 2.61 -3.87
C ILE A 184 -0.54 3.28 -5.04
N VAL A 185 -0.79 2.79 -6.24
CA VAL A 185 -0.25 3.38 -7.47
C VAL A 185 -1.26 4.38 -8.03
N CYS A 186 -0.94 5.66 -7.93
CA CYS A 186 -1.72 6.77 -8.48
C CYS A 186 -1.24 7.06 -9.91
N PRO A 187 -2.13 7.15 -10.90
CA PRO A 187 -1.72 7.26 -12.31
C PRO A 187 -1.35 8.68 -12.77
N THR A 188 -1.77 9.71 -12.04
CA THR A 188 -1.61 11.11 -12.50
C THR A 188 -1.38 12.06 -11.31
N PRO A 189 -0.14 12.48 -11.04
CA PRO A 189 1.09 11.93 -11.61
C PRO A 189 1.28 10.46 -11.22
N LEU A 190 2.17 9.74 -11.90
CA LEU A 190 2.52 8.38 -11.49
C LEU A 190 3.29 8.46 -10.17
N GLU A 191 2.63 8.07 -9.10
CA GLU A 191 3.15 8.08 -7.73
C GLU A 191 2.83 6.75 -7.04
N LEU A 192 3.73 6.29 -6.20
CA LEU A 192 3.51 5.15 -5.32
C LEU A 192 3.38 5.66 -3.88
N ILE A 193 2.22 5.48 -3.29
CA ILE A 193 1.91 5.96 -1.93
C ILE A 193 1.70 4.78 -1.00
N LEU A 194 2.46 4.74 0.08
CA LEU A 194 2.34 3.75 1.14
C LEU A 194 1.26 4.20 2.13
N ILE A 195 0.40 3.26 2.54
CA ILE A 195 -0.73 3.48 3.44
C ILE A 195 -0.77 2.44 4.55
N ASP A 196 -1.65 2.63 5.54
CA ASP A 196 -1.96 1.67 6.62
C ASP A 196 -0.82 1.46 7.62
N PHE A 197 -0.50 2.53 8.36
CA PHE A 197 0.58 2.55 9.37
C PHE A 197 0.15 2.01 10.75
N GLU A 198 -0.96 1.27 10.83
CA GLU A 198 -1.47 0.69 12.08
C GLU A 198 -0.46 -0.27 12.74
N GLY A 199 0.20 -1.10 11.91
CA GLY A 199 1.22 -2.06 12.35
C GLY A 199 2.60 -1.48 12.59
N SER A 200 2.79 -0.16 12.41
CA SER A 200 4.11 0.45 12.45
C SER A 200 4.71 0.47 13.84
N VAL A 201 6.03 0.32 13.87
CA VAL A 201 6.78 0.33 15.13
C VAL A 201 7.99 1.26 15.02
N SER A 202 8.26 1.96 16.13
CA SER A 202 9.42 2.82 16.28
C SER A 202 10.64 2.01 16.71
N ARG A 203 11.83 2.37 16.20
CA ARG A 203 13.09 1.74 16.55
C ARG A 203 13.38 1.82 18.04
N GLU A 204 13.03 2.94 18.67
CA GLU A 204 13.26 3.21 20.08
C GLU A 204 12.50 2.22 21.00
N ALA A 205 11.38 1.66 20.49
CA ALA A 205 10.58 0.67 21.22
C ALA A 205 11.04 -0.77 21.01
N GLN A 206 12.15 -1.01 20.28
CA GLN A 206 12.60 -2.35 19.88
C GLN A 206 14.04 -2.63 20.33
N THR A 207 14.36 -3.90 20.56
CA THR A 207 15.77 -4.34 20.63
C THR A 207 16.38 -4.29 19.23
N ALA A 208 17.72 -4.21 19.16
CA ALA A 208 18.42 -4.16 17.85
C ALA A 208 18.13 -5.39 16.98
N GLU A 209 17.95 -6.56 17.58
CA GLU A 209 17.62 -7.80 16.86
C GLU A 209 16.16 -7.79 16.37
N ALA A 210 15.21 -7.43 17.24
CA ALA A 210 13.82 -7.31 16.88
C ALA A 210 13.60 -6.28 15.77
N TRP A 211 14.31 -5.16 15.84
CA TRP A 211 14.32 -4.13 14.79
C TRP A 211 14.79 -4.67 13.45
N LYS A 212 15.97 -5.33 13.41
CA LYS A 212 16.50 -5.94 12.18
C LYS A 212 15.51 -6.93 11.56
N LYS A 213 14.92 -7.78 12.40
CA LYS A 213 13.90 -8.74 11.95
C LYS A 213 12.68 -8.05 11.37
N ARG A 214 12.17 -7.00 12.01
CA ARG A 214 11.01 -6.24 11.53
C ARG A 214 11.30 -5.57 10.19
N CYS A 215 12.44 -4.89 10.07
CA CYS A 215 12.87 -4.29 8.82
C CYS A 215 12.98 -5.31 7.67
N ALA A 216 13.52 -6.48 7.95
CA ALA A 216 13.62 -7.54 6.95
C ALA A 216 12.24 -8.05 6.50
N LEU A 217 11.28 -8.21 7.43
CA LEU A 217 9.92 -8.62 7.12
C LEU A 217 9.18 -7.61 6.25
N ASP A 218 9.36 -6.31 6.49
CA ASP A 218 8.78 -5.26 5.65
C ASP A 218 9.28 -5.30 4.20
N LEU A 219 10.52 -5.74 3.97
CA LEU A 219 11.09 -5.82 2.63
C LEU A 219 10.73 -7.11 1.89
N GLU A 220 10.34 -8.17 2.60
CA GLU A 220 10.15 -9.51 2.04
C GLU A 220 9.14 -9.56 0.88
N PRO A 221 7.94 -8.94 0.96
CA PRO A 221 6.98 -8.95 -0.15
C PRO A 221 7.55 -8.31 -1.42
N LEU A 222 8.28 -7.19 -1.30
CA LEU A 222 8.91 -6.52 -2.44
C LEU A 222 10.09 -7.31 -3.00
N LEU A 223 10.91 -7.93 -2.16
CA LEU A 223 12.04 -8.75 -2.62
C LEU A 223 11.54 -9.98 -3.37
N ARG A 224 10.43 -10.58 -2.92
CA ARG A 224 9.78 -11.68 -3.66
C ARG A 224 9.29 -11.23 -5.02
N GLU A 225 8.61 -10.10 -5.09
CA GLU A 225 8.17 -9.50 -6.35
C GLU A 225 9.36 -9.21 -7.27
N ALA A 226 10.45 -8.64 -6.77
CA ALA A 226 11.67 -8.38 -7.51
C ALA A 226 12.28 -9.64 -8.11
N VAL A 227 12.28 -10.76 -7.39
CA VAL A 227 12.75 -12.05 -7.90
C VAL A 227 11.95 -12.48 -9.12
N TYR A 228 10.62 -12.39 -9.09
CA TYR A 228 9.78 -12.73 -10.24
C TYR A 228 9.98 -11.76 -11.42
N LEU A 229 10.08 -10.47 -11.15
CA LEU A 229 10.35 -9.46 -12.18
C LEU A 229 11.72 -9.66 -12.84
N GLN A 230 12.73 -10.14 -12.11
CA GLN A 230 14.02 -10.50 -12.70
C GLN A 230 13.91 -11.70 -13.67
N CYS A 231 13.02 -12.67 -13.41
CA CYS A 231 12.74 -13.74 -14.39
C CYS A 231 12.19 -13.16 -15.70
N ALA A 232 11.34 -12.12 -15.63
CA ALA A 232 10.74 -11.48 -16.79
C ALA A 232 11.74 -10.59 -17.56
N LEU A 233 12.61 -9.87 -16.84
CA LEU A 233 13.52 -8.85 -17.39
C LEU A 233 14.93 -9.37 -17.67
N GLY A 234 15.28 -10.56 -17.20
CA GLY A 234 16.66 -11.00 -17.12
C GLY A 234 17.38 -10.37 -15.92
N LYS A 235 18.72 -10.41 -15.92
CA LYS A 235 19.54 -9.95 -14.79
C LYS A 235 19.49 -8.43 -14.66
N GLN A 236 18.93 -7.97 -13.54
CA GLN A 236 18.96 -6.55 -13.14
C GLN A 236 20.16 -6.25 -12.23
N ARG A 237 20.52 -4.97 -12.13
CA ARG A 237 21.61 -4.47 -11.29
C ARG A 237 21.09 -3.47 -10.26
N GLY A 238 21.86 -3.27 -9.20
CA GLY A 238 21.57 -2.33 -8.15
C GLY A 238 21.20 -2.99 -6.82
N ARG A 239 21.22 -2.20 -5.74
CA ARG A 239 21.05 -2.68 -4.37
C ARG A 239 19.77 -3.52 -4.18
N PHE A 240 18.68 -3.10 -4.79
CA PHE A 240 17.40 -3.83 -4.71
C PHE A 240 17.49 -5.21 -5.36
N ALA A 241 18.06 -5.30 -6.57
CA ALA A 241 18.25 -6.55 -7.28
C ALA A 241 19.23 -7.48 -6.53
N GLU A 242 20.33 -6.95 -6.05
CA GLU A 242 21.35 -7.69 -5.30
C GLU A 242 20.75 -8.30 -4.02
N LEU A 243 20.00 -7.50 -3.25
CA LEU A 243 19.36 -7.98 -2.04
C LEU A 243 18.27 -9.02 -2.33
N ALA A 244 17.50 -8.86 -3.42
CA ALA A 244 16.52 -9.86 -3.84
C ALA A 244 17.17 -11.19 -4.20
N LEU A 245 18.30 -11.16 -4.92
CA LEU A 245 19.07 -12.37 -5.26
C LEU A 245 19.70 -13.03 -4.05
N GLU A 246 20.23 -12.26 -3.10
CA GLU A 246 20.77 -12.77 -1.84
C GLU A 246 19.69 -13.49 -1.02
N ARG A 247 18.50 -12.92 -0.97
CA ARG A 247 17.38 -13.47 -0.19
C ARG A 247 16.60 -14.56 -0.93
N MET A 248 16.80 -14.74 -2.22
CA MET A 248 16.06 -15.67 -3.08
C MET A 248 15.94 -17.09 -2.49
N PRO A 249 16.98 -17.72 -1.91
CA PRO A 249 16.84 -19.07 -1.36
C PRO A 249 15.82 -19.19 -0.23
N LEU A 250 15.53 -18.09 0.48
CA LEU A 250 14.52 -18.01 1.53
C LEU A 250 13.14 -17.66 0.98
N LEU A 251 13.08 -16.98 -0.18
CA LEU A 251 11.85 -16.49 -0.78
C LEU A 251 11.19 -17.49 -1.73
N LEU A 252 11.98 -18.38 -2.32
CA LEU A 252 11.53 -19.38 -3.30
C LEU A 252 11.76 -20.80 -2.80
N LYS A 253 10.79 -21.69 -3.06
CA LYS A 253 10.92 -23.12 -2.77
C LYS A 253 11.86 -23.84 -3.73
N GLN A 254 12.04 -23.34 -4.95
CA GLN A 254 12.83 -23.94 -6.03
C GLN A 254 13.72 -22.89 -6.72
N PRO A 255 14.80 -22.43 -6.08
CA PRO A 255 15.64 -21.38 -6.62
C PRO A 255 16.37 -21.76 -7.93
N GLU A 256 16.57 -23.05 -8.19
CA GLU A 256 17.22 -23.52 -9.43
C GLU A 256 16.41 -23.17 -10.68
N GLN A 257 15.10 -23.21 -10.61
CA GLN A 257 14.22 -22.83 -11.72
C GLN A 257 14.34 -21.35 -12.05
N PHE A 258 14.55 -20.53 -11.04
CA PHE A 258 14.80 -19.09 -11.21
C PHE A 258 16.10 -18.82 -11.98
N HIS A 259 17.20 -19.45 -11.60
CA HIS A 259 18.47 -19.30 -12.30
C HIS A 259 18.35 -19.66 -13.79
N ARG A 260 17.69 -20.77 -14.07
CA ARG A 260 17.44 -21.22 -15.46
C ARG A 260 16.61 -20.21 -16.25
N ALA A 261 15.56 -19.62 -15.65
CA ALA A 261 14.71 -18.62 -16.30
C ALA A 261 15.50 -17.36 -16.67
N ILE A 262 16.36 -16.86 -15.76
CA ILE A 262 17.22 -15.71 -16.02
C ILE A 262 18.22 -15.99 -17.16
N GLU A 263 18.86 -17.16 -17.18
CA GLU A 263 19.81 -17.53 -18.22
C GLU A 263 19.16 -17.56 -19.59
N LEU A 264 17.97 -18.16 -19.70
CA LEU A 264 17.21 -18.22 -20.96
C LEU A 264 16.83 -16.82 -21.47
N ARG A 265 16.40 -15.90 -20.60
CA ARG A 265 16.07 -14.53 -20.99
C ARG A 265 17.31 -13.70 -21.35
N GLY A 266 18.41 -13.88 -20.65
CA GLY A 266 19.68 -13.19 -20.94
C GLY A 266 20.28 -13.58 -22.28
N SER A 267 20.01 -14.78 -22.78
CA SER A 267 20.50 -15.24 -24.10
C SER A 267 19.69 -14.72 -25.32
N VAL A 268 18.46 -14.20 -25.06
CA VAL A 268 17.58 -13.67 -26.13
C VAL A 268 17.79 -12.17 -26.35
N SER A 269 18.46 -11.49 -25.44
CA SER A 269 18.68 -10.03 -25.46
C SER A 269 20.06 -9.63 -25.99
N GLY A 270 20.86 -10.55 -26.48
CA GLY A 270 22.13 -10.37 -27.21
C GLY A 270 21.89 -10.53 -28.68
#